data_d99d4f1eaff5f15fb2154f7abe0234ad
#
_entry.id   d99d4f1eaff5f15fb2154f7abe0234ad
#
_cell.length_a   1.000
_cell.length_b   1.000
_cell.length_c   1.000
_cell.angle_alpha   90.00
_cell.angle_beta   90.00
_cell.angle_gamma   90.00
#
_symmetry.space_group_name_H-M   'P 1'
#
loop_
_entity.id
_entity.type
_entity.pdbx_description
1 polymer ?
#
loop_
_entity_poly.entity_id
_entity_poly.type
_entity_poly.pdbx_seq_one_letter_code
_entity_poly.pdbx_strand_id
1 'polypeptide(L)'
;MFKDASTTEINNVMQAAWKAFHEYRKLPLTERARFMKAIASALENSGDALIKTAMEETNLPEARLRNERARTVFQLNSYAVACERGDWLEARIDTAIPDKNPPKPDIRKMLVPLGPVVVFGASNFPFAYSTAGGDTASAFAAGCPVVVKAHPAHARTSEAVAQLILQAA
;
A
#
# COMPACT_ATOMS: atom_id res chain seq x y z
N MET A 1 -21.64 -13.07 6.90
CA MET A 1 -21.34 -13.42 5.49
C MET A 1 -21.10 -12.11 4.75
N PHE A 2 -19.98 -11.97 4.05
CA PHE A 2 -19.71 -10.80 3.21
C PHE A 2 -20.63 -10.83 1.99
N LYS A 3 -21.06 -9.64 1.55
CA LYS A 3 -21.86 -9.47 0.33
C LYS A 3 -21.03 -8.72 -0.70
N ASP A 4 -21.34 -8.90 -1.97
CA ASP A 4 -20.76 -8.09 -3.02
C ASP A 4 -21.18 -6.62 -2.86
N ALA A 5 -20.22 -5.73 -3.11
CA ALA A 5 -20.47 -4.31 -3.03
C ALA A 5 -21.41 -3.84 -4.14
N SER A 6 -22.38 -3.02 -3.80
CA SER A 6 -23.25 -2.35 -4.77
C SER A 6 -22.48 -1.28 -5.56
N THR A 7 -23.01 -0.89 -6.72
CA THR A 7 -22.44 0.21 -7.51
C THR A 7 -22.33 1.52 -6.71
N THR A 8 -23.30 1.79 -5.82
CA THR A 8 -23.27 2.97 -4.97
C THR A 8 -22.11 2.91 -3.97
N GLU A 9 -21.91 1.76 -3.32
CA GLU A 9 -20.79 1.57 -2.39
C GLU A 9 -19.43 1.70 -3.11
N ILE A 10 -19.29 1.11 -4.30
CA ILE A 10 -18.09 1.24 -5.12
C ILE A 10 -17.83 2.72 -5.44
N ASN A 11 -18.83 3.46 -5.90
CA ASN A 11 -18.69 4.88 -6.21
C ASN A 11 -18.28 5.70 -4.98
N ASN A 12 -18.87 5.42 -3.82
CA ASN A 12 -18.55 6.11 -2.57
C ASN A 12 -17.10 5.84 -2.13
N VAL A 13 -16.64 4.59 -2.22
CA VAL A 13 -15.25 4.21 -1.89
C VAL A 13 -14.27 4.87 -2.86
N MET A 14 -14.57 4.91 -4.15
CA MET A 14 -13.71 5.57 -5.15
C MET A 14 -13.63 7.07 -4.93
N GLN A 15 -14.73 7.73 -4.56
CA GLN A 15 -14.74 9.14 -4.20
C GLN A 15 -13.92 9.41 -2.91
N ALA A 16 -14.05 8.54 -1.90
CA ALA A 16 -13.25 8.64 -0.69
C ALA A 16 -11.75 8.46 -0.98
N ALA A 17 -11.40 7.48 -1.79
CA ALA A 17 -10.02 7.26 -2.22
C ALA A 17 -9.46 8.44 -3.01
N TRP A 18 -10.27 9.09 -3.86
CA TRP A 18 -9.88 10.30 -4.59
C TRP A 18 -9.60 11.47 -3.63
N LYS A 19 -10.43 11.67 -2.61
CA LYS A 19 -10.17 12.69 -1.57
C LYS A 19 -8.90 12.37 -0.80
N ALA A 20 -8.74 11.13 -0.36
CA ALA A 20 -7.54 10.66 0.35
C ALA A 20 -6.26 10.87 -0.49
N PHE A 21 -6.34 10.69 -1.80
CA PHE A 21 -5.20 10.92 -2.71
C PHE A 21 -4.68 12.34 -2.63
N HIS A 22 -5.55 13.35 -2.58
CA HIS A 22 -5.13 14.75 -2.50
C HIS A 22 -4.38 15.08 -1.22
N GLU A 23 -4.60 14.35 -0.14
CA GLU A 23 -3.88 14.52 1.13
C GLU A 23 -2.63 13.61 1.19
N TYR A 24 -2.79 12.31 0.90
CA TYR A 24 -1.74 11.33 1.01
C TYR A 24 -0.54 11.62 0.08
N ARG A 25 -0.79 12.07 -1.14
CA ARG A 25 0.27 12.45 -2.11
C ARG A 25 1.19 13.58 -1.62
N LYS A 26 0.73 14.40 -0.68
CA LYS A 26 1.49 15.53 -0.13
C LYS A 26 2.41 15.09 1.02
N LEU A 27 2.18 13.91 1.60
CA LEU A 27 2.98 13.44 2.72
C LEU A 27 4.45 13.29 2.32
N PRO A 28 5.38 13.74 3.19
CA PRO A 28 6.80 13.48 3.04
C PRO A 28 7.08 11.97 2.90
N LEU A 29 8.15 11.62 2.21
CA LEU A 29 8.55 10.21 2.05
C LEU A 29 8.78 9.51 3.41
N THR A 30 9.31 10.24 4.38
CA THR A 30 9.52 9.75 5.76
C THR A 30 8.22 9.38 6.46
N GLU A 31 7.14 10.14 6.25
CA GLU A 31 5.82 9.83 6.82
C GLU A 31 5.21 8.58 6.17
N ARG A 32 5.35 8.43 4.85
CA ARG A 32 4.92 7.21 4.15
C ARG A 32 5.72 5.99 4.64
N ALA A 33 7.04 6.15 4.83
CA ALA A 33 7.89 5.12 5.40
C ALA A 33 7.46 4.73 6.82
N ARG A 34 7.18 5.73 7.67
CA ARG A 34 6.69 5.51 9.03
C ARG A 34 5.38 4.73 9.05
N PHE A 35 4.43 5.09 8.19
CA PHE A 35 3.16 4.39 8.05
C PHE A 35 3.34 2.91 7.66
N MET A 36 4.16 2.63 6.64
CA MET A 36 4.44 1.25 6.22
C MET A 36 5.14 0.42 7.31
N LYS A 37 6.07 1.02 8.07
CA LYS A 37 6.71 0.37 9.23
C LYS A 37 5.70 0.07 10.35
N ALA A 38 4.74 0.97 10.58
CA ALA A 38 3.67 0.76 11.55
C ALA A 38 2.76 -0.40 11.14
N ILE A 39 2.38 -0.50 9.87
CA ILE A 39 1.63 -1.65 9.33
C ILE A 39 2.42 -2.95 9.48
N ALA A 40 3.71 -2.94 9.15
CA ALA A 40 4.58 -4.10 9.29
C ALA A 40 4.63 -4.61 10.74
N SER A 41 4.81 -3.68 11.69
CA SER A 41 4.78 -3.99 13.13
C SER A 41 3.42 -4.53 13.59
N ALA A 42 2.32 -3.95 13.14
CA ALA A 42 0.98 -4.42 13.48
C ALA A 42 0.73 -5.86 12.97
N LEU A 43 1.17 -6.17 11.74
CA LEU A 43 1.09 -7.51 11.18
C LEU A 43 1.96 -8.52 11.94
N GLU A 44 3.18 -8.14 12.29
CA GLU A 44 4.11 -8.98 13.05
C GLU A 44 3.54 -9.34 14.42
N ASN A 45 2.93 -8.37 15.09
CA ASN A 45 2.35 -8.49 16.43
C ASN A 45 0.90 -9.02 16.44
N SER A 46 0.30 -9.34 15.29
CA SER A 46 -1.11 -9.77 15.18
C SER A 46 -1.42 -11.14 15.84
N GLY A 47 -0.38 -11.85 16.31
CA GLY A 47 -0.52 -13.12 17.01
C GLY A 47 -0.97 -14.27 16.09
N ASP A 48 -1.48 -15.33 16.75
CA ASP A 48 -1.91 -16.56 16.08
C ASP A 48 -3.35 -16.49 15.55
N ALA A 49 -4.17 -15.57 16.05
CA ALA A 49 -5.56 -15.47 15.64
C ALA A 49 -5.71 -15.20 14.14
N LEU A 50 -4.88 -14.30 13.59
CA LEU A 50 -4.87 -13.98 12.18
C LEU A 50 -4.45 -15.19 11.31
N ILE A 51 -3.46 -15.97 11.77
CA ILE A 51 -3.02 -17.19 11.08
C ILE A 51 -4.13 -18.23 11.09
N LYS A 52 -4.79 -18.45 12.24
CA LYS A 52 -5.92 -19.38 12.35
C LYS A 52 -7.06 -19.01 11.40
N THR A 53 -7.44 -17.74 11.35
CA THR A 53 -8.46 -17.25 10.41
C THR A 53 -8.08 -17.58 8.97
N ALA A 54 -6.83 -17.32 8.59
CA ALA A 54 -6.36 -17.60 7.24
C ALA A 54 -6.34 -19.11 6.93
N MET A 55 -5.96 -19.96 7.89
CA MET A 55 -6.02 -21.43 7.75
C MET A 55 -7.45 -21.91 7.54
N GLU A 56 -8.40 -21.41 8.33
CA GLU A 56 -9.82 -21.79 8.24
C GLU A 56 -10.43 -21.43 6.89
N GLU A 57 -10.04 -20.27 6.31
CA GLU A 57 -10.58 -19.81 5.03
C GLU A 57 -9.93 -20.47 3.83
N THR A 58 -8.62 -20.72 3.89
CA THR A 58 -7.84 -21.12 2.70
C THR A 58 -7.42 -22.59 2.69
N ASN A 59 -7.52 -23.29 3.82
CA ASN A 59 -6.94 -24.63 4.05
C ASN A 59 -5.43 -24.71 3.76
N LEU A 60 -4.72 -23.57 3.76
CA LEU A 60 -3.28 -23.54 3.59
C LEU A 60 -2.56 -23.94 4.90
N PRO A 61 -1.40 -24.64 4.80
CA PRO A 61 -0.64 -25.04 5.98
C PRO A 61 -0.15 -23.84 6.80
N GLU A 62 -0.18 -23.98 8.14
CA GLU A 62 0.24 -22.94 9.08
C GLU A 62 1.65 -22.41 8.79
N ALA A 63 2.62 -23.29 8.58
CA ALA A 63 4.00 -22.91 8.30
C ALA A 63 4.11 -22.00 7.05
N ARG A 64 3.34 -22.31 6.01
CA ARG A 64 3.28 -21.49 4.80
C ARG A 64 2.71 -20.09 5.10
N LEU A 65 1.61 -20.01 5.84
CA LEU A 65 0.97 -18.74 6.18
C LEU A 65 1.85 -17.87 7.07
N ARG A 66 2.57 -18.46 8.03
CA ARG A 66 3.56 -17.75 8.85
C ARG A 66 4.71 -17.18 7.98
N ASN A 67 5.24 -17.98 7.06
CA ASN A 67 6.27 -17.53 6.12
C ASN A 67 5.75 -16.42 5.20
N GLU A 68 4.51 -16.53 4.75
CA GLU A 68 3.89 -15.53 3.89
C GLU A 68 3.66 -14.21 4.64
N ARG A 69 3.18 -14.25 5.89
CA ARG A 69 3.09 -13.06 6.75
C ARG A 69 4.46 -12.40 6.95
N ALA A 70 5.48 -13.18 7.28
CA ALA A 70 6.85 -12.67 7.42
C ALA A 70 7.37 -12.02 6.13
N ARG A 71 7.08 -12.61 4.97
CA ARG A 71 7.38 -12.01 3.66
C ARG A 71 6.66 -10.68 3.47
N THR A 72 5.39 -10.58 3.85
CA THR A 72 4.60 -9.35 3.75
C THR A 72 5.19 -8.24 4.62
N VAL A 73 5.56 -8.56 5.86
CA VAL A 73 6.27 -7.65 6.77
C VAL A 73 7.60 -7.18 6.17
N PHE A 74 8.37 -8.10 5.61
CA PHE A 74 9.63 -7.77 4.92
C PHE A 74 9.41 -6.82 3.73
N GLN A 75 8.39 -7.05 2.90
CA GLN A 75 8.07 -6.19 1.76
C GLN A 75 7.69 -4.77 2.21
N LEU A 76 6.83 -4.62 3.21
CA LEU A 76 6.46 -3.32 3.77
C LEU A 76 7.70 -2.54 4.25
N ASN A 77 8.58 -3.19 4.99
CA ASN A 77 9.82 -2.57 5.46
C ASN A 77 10.77 -2.22 4.30
N SER A 78 10.85 -3.06 3.26
CA SER A 78 11.67 -2.79 2.08
C SER A 78 11.19 -1.55 1.32
N TYR A 79 9.87 -1.40 1.14
CA TYR A 79 9.30 -0.20 0.52
C TYR A 79 9.44 1.04 1.40
N ALA A 80 9.38 0.89 2.73
CA ALA A 80 9.66 1.98 3.66
C ALA A 80 11.09 2.50 3.52
N VAL A 81 12.08 1.59 3.44
CA VAL A 81 13.48 1.95 3.18
C VAL A 81 13.65 2.63 1.83
N ALA A 82 12.99 2.14 0.77
CA ALA A 82 13.01 2.78 -0.54
C ALA A 82 12.44 4.20 -0.50
N CYS A 83 11.36 4.43 0.27
CA CYS A 83 10.84 5.77 0.52
C CYS A 83 11.87 6.69 1.18
N GLU A 84 12.55 6.20 2.22
CA GLU A 84 13.56 7.01 2.94
C GLU A 84 14.73 7.41 2.03
N ARG A 85 15.12 6.54 1.08
CA ARG A 85 16.16 6.86 0.11
C ARG A 85 15.73 7.89 -0.93
N GLY A 86 14.51 7.79 -1.43
CA GLY A 86 13.94 8.71 -2.40
C GLY A 86 14.56 8.70 -3.81
N ASP A 87 15.56 7.86 -4.09
CA ASP A 87 16.27 7.77 -5.37
C ASP A 87 15.36 7.35 -6.54
N TRP A 88 14.33 6.55 -6.26
CA TRP A 88 13.33 6.12 -7.24
C TRP A 88 12.44 7.25 -7.79
N LEU A 89 12.43 8.43 -7.16
CA LEU A 89 11.73 9.61 -7.68
C LEU A 89 12.36 10.16 -8.96
N GLU A 90 13.59 9.78 -9.30
CA GLU A 90 14.32 10.27 -10.47
C GLU A 90 14.35 11.80 -10.55
N ALA A 91 14.50 12.46 -9.39
CA ALA A 91 14.51 13.90 -9.29
C ALA A 91 15.66 14.51 -10.10
N ARG A 92 15.34 15.47 -10.98
CA ARG A 92 16.31 16.22 -11.78
C ARG A 92 16.08 17.70 -11.62
N ILE A 93 17.17 18.44 -11.46
CA ILE A 93 17.17 19.89 -11.39
C ILE A 93 18.06 20.39 -12.53
N ASP A 94 17.49 21.22 -13.39
CA ASP A 94 18.18 21.86 -14.50
C ASP A 94 18.10 23.38 -14.27
N THR A 95 19.17 23.93 -13.71
CA THR A 95 19.22 25.31 -13.25
C THR A 95 19.07 26.34 -14.36
N ALA A 96 18.49 27.48 -14.04
CA ALA A 96 18.34 28.62 -14.96
C ALA A 96 19.71 29.14 -15.44
N ILE A 97 19.74 29.61 -16.70
CA ILE A 97 20.86 30.37 -17.26
C ILE A 97 20.26 31.67 -17.87
N PRO A 98 20.11 32.73 -17.03
CA PRO A 98 19.42 33.95 -17.45
C PRO A 98 20.09 34.67 -18.62
N ASP A 99 21.42 34.62 -18.67
CA ASP A 99 22.21 35.36 -19.69
C ASP A 99 22.36 34.62 -21.03
N LYS A 100 21.77 33.40 -21.14
CA LYS A 100 21.72 32.66 -22.40
C LYS A 100 20.71 33.31 -23.37
N ASN A 101 20.97 33.25 -24.65
CA ASN A 101 20.01 33.69 -25.68
C ASN A 101 19.50 32.50 -26.50
N PRO A 102 18.19 32.10 -26.42
CA PRO A 102 17.19 32.61 -25.47
C PRO A 102 17.49 32.17 -24.00
N PRO A 103 17.00 32.89 -22.99
CA PRO A 103 17.20 32.54 -21.60
C PRO A 103 16.68 31.15 -21.28
N LYS A 104 17.45 30.37 -20.47
CA LYS A 104 17.03 29.06 -20.04
C LYS A 104 16.32 29.14 -18.68
N PRO A 105 15.10 28.63 -18.54
CA PRO A 105 14.38 28.62 -17.25
C PRO A 105 14.95 27.55 -16.30
N ASP A 106 14.66 27.67 -14.99
CA ASP A 106 14.82 26.59 -14.01
C ASP A 106 13.76 25.51 -14.28
N ILE A 107 14.20 24.29 -14.49
CA ILE A 107 13.32 23.14 -14.75
C ILE A 107 13.58 22.07 -13.70
N ARG A 108 12.50 21.61 -13.09
CA ARG A 108 12.52 20.53 -12.08
C ARG A 108 11.58 19.42 -12.50
N LYS A 109 12.07 18.18 -12.50
CA LYS A 109 11.33 16.99 -12.91
C LYS A 109 11.47 15.92 -11.83
N MET A 110 10.36 15.23 -11.53
CA MET A 110 10.34 14.00 -10.71
C MET A 110 9.13 13.16 -11.07
N LEU A 111 9.16 11.89 -10.67
CA LEU A 111 7.98 11.03 -10.71
C LEU A 111 6.96 11.49 -9.68
N VAL A 112 5.68 11.39 -10.02
CA VAL A 112 4.54 11.79 -9.16
C VAL A 112 3.54 10.65 -9.05
N PRO A 113 2.79 10.58 -7.93
CA PRO A 113 1.73 9.57 -7.76
C PRO A 113 0.65 9.66 -8.84
N LEU A 114 0.16 8.51 -9.31
CA LEU A 114 -0.83 8.43 -10.40
C LEU A 114 -2.26 8.72 -9.94
N GLY A 115 -2.62 8.31 -8.72
CA GLY A 115 -3.99 8.36 -8.20
C GLY A 115 -4.28 7.19 -7.27
N PRO A 116 -5.55 6.97 -6.90
CA PRO A 116 -5.96 5.76 -6.18
C PRO A 116 -5.66 4.50 -6.99
N VAL A 117 -5.19 3.46 -6.31
CA VAL A 117 -4.89 2.14 -6.89
C VAL A 117 -5.89 1.12 -6.40
N VAL A 118 -6.44 0.32 -7.30
CA VAL A 118 -7.29 -0.82 -6.94
C VAL A 118 -6.45 -2.08 -6.94
N VAL A 119 -6.43 -2.79 -5.80
CA VAL A 119 -5.72 -4.05 -5.62
C VAL A 119 -6.72 -5.20 -5.54
N PHE A 120 -6.53 -6.22 -6.38
CA PHE A 120 -7.33 -7.43 -6.37
C PHE A 120 -6.58 -8.54 -5.61
N GLY A 121 -7.15 -8.98 -4.48
CA GLY A 121 -6.56 -10.05 -3.70
C GLY A 121 -6.49 -11.38 -4.46
N ALA A 122 -5.36 -12.08 -4.35
CA ALA A 122 -5.15 -13.39 -4.95
C ALA A 122 -5.70 -14.50 -4.04
N SER A 123 -6.33 -15.53 -4.61
CA SER A 123 -6.96 -16.63 -3.85
C SER A 123 -5.97 -17.41 -2.98
N ASN A 124 -4.76 -17.59 -3.46
CA ASN A 124 -3.75 -18.48 -2.89
C ASN A 124 -2.62 -17.77 -2.12
N PHE A 125 -2.72 -16.44 -1.93
CA PHE A 125 -1.77 -15.64 -1.16
C PHE A 125 -2.52 -14.59 -0.30
N PRO A 126 -3.11 -15.03 0.83
CA PRO A 126 -3.98 -14.18 1.65
C PRO A 126 -3.27 -13.00 2.33
N PHE A 127 -1.95 -13.00 2.41
CA PHE A 127 -1.15 -11.89 2.95
C PHE A 127 -0.33 -11.19 1.87
N ALA A 128 0.54 -11.92 1.15
CA ALA A 128 1.57 -11.32 0.29
C ALA A 128 1.01 -10.68 -1.01
N TYR A 129 -0.15 -11.11 -1.48
CA TYR A 129 -0.84 -10.57 -2.65
C TYR A 129 -2.32 -10.29 -2.33
N SER A 130 -2.53 -9.60 -1.23
CA SER A 130 -3.85 -9.17 -0.75
C SER A 130 -3.74 -7.80 -0.07
N THR A 131 -4.51 -7.57 1.00
CA THR A 131 -4.77 -6.26 1.62
C THR A 131 -3.52 -5.47 2.01
N ALA A 132 -2.49 -6.10 2.55
CA ALA A 132 -1.22 -5.46 2.92
C ALA A 132 -0.03 -5.95 2.07
N GLY A 133 -0.29 -6.63 0.96
CA GLY A 133 0.74 -7.24 0.14
C GLY A 133 1.60 -6.25 -0.63
N GLY A 134 2.48 -6.80 -1.49
CA GLY A 134 3.45 -6.02 -2.25
C GLY A 134 2.84 -4.92 -3.12
N ASP A 135 1.67 -5.19 -3.74
CA ASP A 135 0.95 -4.19 -4.55
C ASP A 135 0.49 -3.00 -3.71
N THR A 136 -0.09 -3.27 -2.52
CA THR A 136 -0.48 -2.22 -1.57
C THR A 136 0.71 -1.44 -1.05
N ALA A 137 1.79 -2.14 -0.66
CA ALA A 137 3.00 -1.51 -0.14
C ALA A 137 3.67 -0.60 -1.19
N SER A 138 3.75 -1.06 -2.45
CA SER A 138 4.30 -0.25 -3.55
C SER A 138 3.45 0.98 -3.85
N ALA A 139 2.13 0.84 -3.83
CA ALA A 139 1.20 1.97 -4.03
C ALA A 139 1.35 3.01 -2.90
N PHE A 140 1.42 2.57 -1.63
CA PHE A 140 1.66 3.46 -0.50
C PHE A 140 2.99 4.19 -0.60
N ALA A 141 4.07 3.49 -0.95
CA ALA A 141 5.37 4.09 -1.18
C ALA A 141 5.31 5.19 -2.25
N ALA A 142 4.62 4.92 -3.35
CA ALA A 142 4.44 5.86 -4.44
C ALA A 142 3.55 7.08 -4.08
N GLY A 143 2.82 7.04 -2.97
CA GLY A 143 1.90 8.12 -2.55
C GLY A 143 0.49 7.95 -3.11
N CYS A 144 0.10 6.73 -3.41
CA CYS A 144 -1.21 6.35 -3.91
C CYS A 144 -2.03 5.67 -2.80
N PRO A 145 -3.23 6.15 -2.44
CA PRO A 145 -4.14 5.39 -1.59
C PRO A 145 -4.65 4.15 -2.32
N VAL A 146 -5.07 3.15 -1.54
CA VAL A 146 -5.44 1.84 -2.08
C VAL A 146 -6.89 1.51 -1.74
N VAL A 147 -7.60 0.98 -2.72
CA VAL A 147 -8.89 0.30 -2.55
C VAL A 147 -8.66 -1.18 -2.80
N VAL A 148 -8.98 -2.02 -1.82
CA VAL A 148 -8.77 -3.47 -1.95
C VAL A 148 -10.10 -4.15 -2.27
N LYS A 149 -10.12 -4.90 -3.37
CA LYS A 149 -11.16 -5.89 -3.63
C LYS A 149 -10.71 -7.20 -3.00
N ALA A 150 -11.25 -7.53 -1.83
CA ALA A 150 -10.94 -8.76 -1.12
C ALA A 150 -11.28 -10.00 -1.97
N HIS A 151 -10.45 -11.05 -1.86
CA HIS A 151 -10.78 -12.31 -2.49
C HIS A 151 -11.80 -13.08 -1.63
N PRO A 152 -12.89 -13.64 -2.21
CA PRO A 152 -13.93 -14.32 -1.44
C PRO A 152 -13.43 -15.54 -0.65
N ALA A 153 -12.34 -16.18 -1.10
CA ALA A 153 -11.74 -17.33 -0.40
C ALA A 153 -11.07 -16.99 0.95
N HIS A 154 -10.84 -15.70 1.26
CA HIS A 154 -10.24 -15.26 2.53
C HIS A 154 -10.66 -13.85 2.93
N ALA A 155 -11.96 -13.58 2.84
CA ALA A 155 -12.51 -12.25 3.10
C ALA A 155 -12.37 -11.81 4.56
N ARG A 156 -12.49 -12.73 5.54
CA ARG A 156 -12.26 -12.42 6.97
C ARG A 156 -10.79 -12.08 7.24
N THR A 157 -9.87 -12.79 6.61
CA THR A 157 -8.44 -12.48 6.69
C THR A 157 -8.15 -11.10 6.12
N SER A 158 -8.72 -10.78 4.96
CA SER A 158 -8.59 -9.45 4.34
C SER A 158 -9.12 -8.34 5.23
N GLU A 159 -10.30 -8.52 5.84
CA GLU A 159 -10.90 -7.57 6.80
C GLU A 159 -10.01 -7.38 8.03
N ALA A 160 -9.53 -8.47 8.63
CA ALA A 160 -8.65 -8.40 9.80
C ALA A 160 -7.35 -7.62 9.49
N VAL A 161 -6.76 -7.84 8.31
CA VAL A 161 -5.58 -7.08 7.87
C VAL A 161 -5.91 -5.61 7.62
N ALA A 162 -7.09 -5.30 7.05
CA ALA A 162 -7.52 -3.92 6.87
C ALA A 162 -7.66 -3.18 8.21
N GLN A 163 -8.18 -3.83 9.25
CA GLN A 163 -8.27 -3.25 10.59
C GLN A 163 -6.89 -2.94 11.19
N LEU A 164 -5.87 -3.80 10.95
CA LEU A 164 -4.50 -3.52 11.37
C LEU A 164 -3.91 -2.31 10.65
N ILE A 165 -4.21 -2.13 9.36
CA ILE A 165 -3.78 -0.95 8.60
C ILE A 165 -4.44 0.32 9.16
N LEU A 166 -5.74 0.28 9.46
CA LEU A 166 -6.46 1.42 10.04
C LEU A 166 -5.96 1.81 11.43
N GLN A 167 -5.54 0.83 12.24
CA GLN A 167 -4.94 1.09 13.56
C GLN A 167 -3.54 1.69 13.46
N ALA A 168 -2.83 1.46 12.36
CA ALA A 168 -1.50 1.98 12.10
C ALA A 168 -1.48 3.41 11.53
N ALA A 169 -2.64 3.91 11.04
CA ALA A 169 -2.82 5.22 10.44
C ALA A 169 -3.03 6.31 11.49
#